data_8683e12cd3059aeee6fb9435557163fb
#
_entry.id   8683e12cd3059aeee6fb9435557163fb
#
_cell.length_a   1.000
_cell.length_b   1.000
_cell.length_c   1.000
_cell.angle_alpha   90.00
_cell.angle_beta   90.00
_cell.angle_gamma   90.00
#
_symmetry.space_group_name_H-M   'P 1'
#
loop_
_entity.id
_entity.type
_entity.pdbx_description
1 polymer ?
#
loop_
_entity_poly.entity_id
_entity_poly.type
_entity_poly.pdbx_seq_one_letter_code
_entity_poly.pdbx_strand_id
1 'polypeptide(L)'
;SARQEVAVLPTPVQLTTQSGMFVLKNGLKIGVSDESLLPAAQYLQTILQNAVISTAEVGGQPADIFLKLTDTKGKEGAYKLNVTSGNIVAEAADYSGIISAISTLRQLLPAAIEQSSQDASHSIPAVSIEDAPRLAWRGMMLDASRHFWNKEEVKHVLDMMALYKLNKFHWHLTDDQGWRIEIKQYPLLTAK
;
A
#
# COMPACT_ATOMS: atom_id res chain seq x y z
N SER A 1 -3.75 4.15 -30.71
CA SER A 1 -3.57 4.47 -29.29
C SER A 1 -2.58 3.50 -28.70
N ALA A 2 -1.42 4.02 -28.23
CA ALA A 2 -0.47 3.19 -27.50
C ALA A 2 -1.18 2.62 -26.27
N ARG A 3 -1.20 1.29 -26.12
CA ARG A 3 -1.60 0.66 -24.87
C ARG A 3 -0.64 1.13 -23.79
N GLN A 4 -1.16 1.77 -22.76
CA GLN A 4 -0.36 2.11 -21.58
C GLN A 4 0.08 0.78 -20.96
N GLU A 5 1.37 0.53 -20.92
CA GLU A 5 1.92 -0.70 -20.33
C GLU A 5 1.71 -0.62 -18.82
N VAL A 6 0.98 -1.58 -18.28
CA VAL A 6 0.69 -1.68 -16.85
C VAL A 6 1.82 -2.48 -16.21
N ALA A 7 2.65 -1.80 -15.43
CA ALA A 7 3.76 -2.42 -14.70
C ALA A 7 3.46 -2.44 -13.20
N VAL A 8 3.50 -3.63 -12.59
CA VAL A 8 3.33 -3.84 -11.15
C VAL A 8 4.47 -4.73 -10.65
N LEU A 9 5.09 -4.34 -9.53
CA LEU A 9 6.19 -5.07 -8.90
C LEU A 9 5.82 -5.52 -7.47
N PRO A 10 6.10 -6.76 -7.10
CA PRO A 10 6.47 -7.89 -7.97
C PRO A 10 5.41 -8.16 -9.04
N THR A 11 5.81 -8.75 -10.16
CA THR A 11 4.87 -9.12 -11.24
C THR A 11 3.77 -10.01 -10.71
N PRO A 12 2.48 -9.62 -10.86
CA PRO A 12 1.36 -10.43 -10.41
C PRO A 12 1.28 -11.80 -11.08
N VAL A 13 0.64 -12.74 -10.42
CA VAL A 13 0.38 -14.08 -10.98
C VAL A 13 -0.45 -13.97 -12.26
N GLN A 14 -1.47 -13.11 -12.26
CA GLN A 14 -2.28 -12.82 -13.43
C GLN A 14 -2.63 -11.34 -13.49
N LEU A 15 -2.44 -10.75 -14.68
CA LEU A 15 -2.83 -9.38 -14.98
C LEU A 15 -3.47 -9.33 -16.36
N THR A 16 -4.71 -8.84 -16.43
CA THR A 16 -5.45 -8.69 -17.67
C THR A 16 -5.91 -7.25 -17.82
N THR A 17 -5.46 -6.57 -18.87
CA THR A 17 -5.91 -5.22 -19.19
C THR A 17 -7.32 -5.26 -19.77
N GLN A 18 -8.15 -4.30 -19.35
CA GLN A 18 -9.54 -4.14 -19.82
C GLN A 18 -9.68 -2.78 -20.57
N SER A 19 -10.79 -2.60 -21.26
CA SER A 19 -11.09 -1.32 -21.90
C SER A 19 -11.60 -0.31 -20.89
N GLY A 20 -11.17 0.95 -21.02
CA GLY A 20 -11.61 2.05 -20.17
C GLY A 20 -10.60 2.45 -19.12
N MET A 21 -10.94 3.48 -18.37
CA MET A 21 -10.11 4.03 -17.30
C MET A 21 -11.02 4.46 -16.14
N PHE A 22 -10.56 4.26 -14.92
CA PHE A 22 -11.19 4.81 -13.72
C PHE A 22 -10.63 6.22 -13.49
N VAL A 23 -11.52 7.20 -13.44
CA VAL A 23 -11.15 8.60 -13.21
C VAL A 23 -11.15 8.89 -11.70
N LEU A 24 -9.99 9.27 -11.18
CA LEU A 24 -9.85 9.76 -9.81
C LEU A 24 -10.37 11.20 -9.74
N LYS A 25 -11.34 11.42 -8.88
CA LYS A 25 -12.00 12.73 -8.67
C LYS A 25 -12.07 13.05 -7.19
N ASN A 26 -12.24 14.31 -6.86
CA ASN A 26 -12.54 14.72 -5.50
C ASN A 26 -13.87 14.11 -5.01
N GLY A 27 -13.94 13.76 -3.73
CA GLY A 27 -15.14 13.18 -3.14
C GLY A 27 -15.30 11.68 -3.38
N LEU A 28 -14.24 10.95 -3.80
CA LEU A 28 -14.27 9.49 -3.87
C LEU A 28 -14.60 8.91 -2.49
N LYS A 29 -15.47 7.89 -2.48
CA LYS A 29 -15.83 7.15 -1.27
C LYS A 29 -15.11 5.80 -1.25
N ILE A 30 -14.47 5.52 -0.12
CA ILE A 30 -13.85 4.23 0.17
C ILE A 30 -14.77 3.47 1.11
N GLY A 31 -15.32 2.36 0.65
CA GLY A 31 -16.15 1.48 1.46
C GLY A 31 -15.39 0.26 1.94
N VAL A 32 -15.82 -0.29 3.06
CA VAL A 32 -15.29 -1.53 3.65
C VAL A 32 -16.40 -2.52 3.92
N SER A 33 -16.15 -3.80 3.75
CA SER A 33 -17.10 -4.87 4.08
C SER A 33 -17.14 -5.21 5.57
N ASP A 34 -16.10 -4.81 6.31
CA ASP A 34 -15.91 -5.13 7.73
C ASP A 34 -15.12 -4.01 8.41
N GLU A 35 -15.46 -3.68 9.66
CA GLU A 35 -14.81 -2.61 10.43
C GLU A 35 -13.30 -2.84 10.65
N SER A 36 -12.85 -4.08 10.67
CA SER A 36 -11.43 -4.41 10.77
C SER A 36 -10.59 -3.87 9.61
N LEU A 37 -11.22 -3.51 8.50
CA LEU A 37 -10.57 -2.90 7.34
C LEU A 37 -10.47 -1.37 7.41
N LEU A 38 -11.05 -0.71 8.42
CA LEU A 38 -10.98 0.74 8.55
C LEU A 38 -9.54 1.29 8.53
N PRO A 39 -8.54 0.69 9.22
CA PRO A 39 -7.16 1.16 9.12
C PRO A 39 -6.58 1.05 7.71
N ALA A 40 -6.93 0.01 6.96
CA ALA A 40 -6.52 -0.15 5.56
C ALA A 40 -7.17 0.92 4.65
N ALA A 41 -8.45 1.22 4.87
CA ALA A 41 -9.14 2.28 4.16
C ALA A 41 -8.56 3.66 4.47
N GLN A 42 -8.19 3.95 5.71
CA GLN A 42 -7.51 5.18 6.11
C GLN A 42 -6.11 5.28 5.48
N TYR A 43 -5.38 4.19 5.39
CA TYR A 43 -4.10 4.15 4.68
C TYR A 43 -4.27 4.48 3.19
N LEU A 44 -5.25 3.88 2.51
CA LEU A 44 -5.59 4.22 1.13
C LEU A 44 -6.01 5.68 1.00
N GLN A 45 -6.82 6.19 1.92
CA GLN A 45 -7.22 7.61 1.96
C GLN A 45 -5.98 8.52 2.01
N THR A 46 -5.01 8.21 2.85
CA THR A 46 -3.76 8.99 2.94
C THR A 46 -2.99 8.99 1.62
N ILE A 47 -2.89 7.83 0.95
CA ILE A 47 -2.26 7.74 -0.37
C ILE A 47 -2.97 8.64 -1.39
N LEU A 48 -4.30 8.60 -1.43
CA LEU A 48 -5.10 9.40 -2.37
C LEU A 48 -5.05 10.90 -2.05
N GLN A 49 -5.03 11.29 -0.77
CA GLN A 49 -4.90 12.68 -0.34
C GLN A 49 -3.53 13.27 -0.71
N ASN A 50 -2.45 12.50 -0.54
CA ASN A 50 -1.12 12.89 -0.99
C ASN A 50 -1.07 13.06 -2.52
N ALA A 51 -1.94 12.37 -3.23
CA ALA A 51 -2.14 12.45 -4.66
C ALA A 51 -3.03 13.63 -5.12
N VAL A 52 -3.26 14.64 -4.25
CA VAL A 52 -4.12 15.82 -4.53
C VAL A 52 -5.63 15.48 -4.65
N ILE A 53 -6.05 14.29 -4.28
CA ILE A 53 -7.46 13.92 -4.17
C ILE A 53 -7.89 14.23 -2.72
N SER A 54 -8.18 15.51 -2.46
CA SER A 54 -8.28 16.08 -1.11
C SER A 54 -9.48 15.64 -0.28
N THR A 55 -10.37 14.80 -0.82
CA THR A 55 -11.65 14.48 -0.17
C THR A 55 -12.09 13.03 -0.33
N ALA A 56 -11.16 12.07 -0.23
CA ALA A 56 -11.54 10.68 -0.11
C ALA A 56 -12.21 10.46 1.26
N GLU A 57 -13.49 10.16 1.27
CA GLU A 57 -14.23 9.81 2.48
C GLU A 57 -14.17 8.30 2.73
N VAL A 58 -14.01 7.92 3.99
CA VAL A 58 -14.17 6.53 4.42
C VAL A 58 -15.57 6.36 4.97
N GLY A 59 -16.33 5.43 4.40
CA GLY A 59 -17.72 5.21 4.79
C GLY A 59 -18.28 3.88 4.32
N GLY A 60 -19.60 3.76 4.39
CA GLY A 60 -20.34 2.58 3.92
C GLY A 60 -20.60 2.57 2.43
N GLN A 61 -21.58 1.79 2.02
CA GLN A 61 -22.08 1.71 0.65
C GLN A 61 -23.06 2.88 0.33
N PRO A 62 -23.14 3.40 -0.92
CA PRO A 62 -22.29 3.02 -2.04
C PRO A 62 -20.89 3.62 -1.97
N ALA A 63 -19.90 2.93 -2.56
CA ALA A 63 -18.50 3.34 -2.57
C ALA A 63 -17.93 3.27 -3.99
N ASP A 64 -17.00 4.19 -4.31
CA ASP A 64 -16.26 4.20 -5.58
C ASP A 64 -15.10 3.18 -5.53
N ILE A 65 -14.49 3.01 -4.36
CA ILE A 65 -13.45 2.00 -4.06
C ILE A 65 -13.95 1.16 -2.91
N PHE A 66 -13.99 -0.15 -3.07
CA PHE A 66 -14.51 -1.07 -2.07
C PHE A 66 -13.47 -2.10 -1.67
N LEU A 67 -13.17 -2.16 -0.37
CA LEU A 67 -12.28 -3.15 0.25
C LEU A 67 -13.15 -4.24 0.88
N LYS A 68 -12.96 -5.48 0.45
CA LYS A 68 -13.84 -6.59 0.82
C LYS A 68 -13.06 -7.80 1.34
N LEU A 69 -13.38 -8.23 2.55
CA LEU A 69 -12.99 -9.55 3.04
C LEU A 69 -13.93 -10.60 2.46
N THR A 70 -13.34 -11.73 2.07
CA THR A 70 -14.06 -12.89 1.55
C THR A 70 -13.80 -14.10 2.43
N ASP A 71 -14.76 -15.03 2.47
CA ASP A 71 -14.59 -16.30 3.19
C ASP A 71 -13.77 -17.33 2.41
N THR A 72 -13.21 -16.94 1.28
CA THR A 72 -12.45 -17.82 0.41
C THR A 72 -11.14 -18.21 1.06
N LYS A 73 -10.99 -19.46 1.43
CA LYS A 73 -9.71 -19.98 1.91
C LYS A 73 -8.67 -19.89 0.78
N GLY A 74 -7.54 -19.27 1.07
CA GLY A 74 -6.46 -19.04 0.12
C GLY A 74 -5.11 -18.90 0.81
N LYS A 75 -4.09 -18.61 0.01
CA LYS A 75 -2.76 -18.29 0.52
C LYS A 75 -2.81 -16.93 1.22
N GLU A 76 -2.19 -16.83 2.39
CA GLU A 76 -2.07 -15.56 3.11
C GLU A 76 -1.49 -14.46 2.21
N GLY A 77 -2.12 -13.30 2.22
CA GLY A 77 -1.73 -12.16 1.39
C GLY A 77 -2.17 -12.25 -0.08
N ALA A 78 -2.94 -13.27 -0.47
CA ALA A 78 -3.55 -13.34 -1.80
C ALA A 78 -4.67 -12.31 -1.95
N TYR A 79 -4.82 -11.74 -3.14
CA TYR A 79 -5.86 -10.76 -3.42
C TYR A 79 -6.33 -10.79 -4.87
N LYS A 80 -7.49 -10.20 -5.09
CA LYS A 80 -8.00 -9.81 -6.40
C LYS A 80 -8.25 -8.30 -6.41
N LEU A 81 -7.80 -7.64 -7.45
CA LEU A 81 -8.05 -6.23 -7.69
C LEU A 81 -8.70 -6.05 -9.05
N ASN A 82 -9.90 -5.52 -9.06
CA ASN A 82 -10.63 -5.22 -10.27
C ASN A 82 -10.85 -3.71 -10.38
N VAL A 83 -10.31 -3.11 -11.42
CA VAL A 83 -10.47 -1.70 -11.77
C VAL A 83 -11.32 -1.62 -13.02
N THR A 84 -12.47 -0.99 -12.92
CA THR A 84 -13.36 -0.69 -14.05
C THR A 84 -13.49 0.84 -14.24
N SER A 85 -14.15 1.28 -15.28
CA SER A 85 -14.46 2.72 -15.43
C SER A 85 -15.42 3.25 -14.37
N GLY A 86 -16.17 2.38 -13.69
CA GLY A 86 -17.18 2.76 -12.70
C GLY A 86 -16.75 2.62 -11.25
N ASN A 87 -15.90 1.65 -10.94
CA ASN A 87 -15.49 1.35 -9.57
C ASN A 87 -14.17 0.59 -9.51
N ILE A 88 -13.62 0.53 -8.28
CA ILE A 88 -12.49 -0.32 -7.93
C ILE A 88 -12.92 -1.25 -6.79
N VAL A 89 -12.65 -2.56 -6.94
CA VAL A 89 -12.92 -3.55 -5.90
C VAL A 89 -11.64 -4.32 -5.59
N ALA A 90 -11.24 -4.31 -4.33
CA ALA A 90 -10.15 -5.11 -3.79
C ALA A 90 -10.72 -6.19 -2.86
N GLU A 91 -10.48 -7.45 -3.19
CA GLU A 91 -10.98 -8.61 -2.43
C GLU A 91 -9.82 -9.46 -1.93
N ALA A 92 -9.88 -9.89 -0.68
CA ALA A 92 -8.93 -10.83 -0.09
C ALA A 92 -9.57 -11.62 1.05
N ALA A 93 -8.96 -12.74 1.42
CA ALA A 93 -9.39 -13.53 2.58
C ALA A 93 -8.84 -12.97 3.91
N ASP A 94 -7.82 -12.13 3.85
CA ASP A 94 -7.14 -11.58 5.03
C ASP A 94 -6.71 -10.11 4.83
N TYR A 95 -6.37 -9.47 5.94
CA TYR A 95 -5.93 -8.08 5.97
C TYR A 95 -4.65 -7.84 5.15
N SER A 96 -3.71 -8.80 5.16
CA SER A 96 -2.46 -8.72 4.40
C SER A 96 -2.71 -8.66 2.89
N GLY A 97 -3.70 -9.41 2.40
CA GLY A 97 -4.13 -9.39 1.00
C GLY A 97 -4.73 -8.04 0.61
N ILE A 98 -5.54 -7.42 1.49
CA ILE A 98 -6.10 -6.08 1.24
C ILE A 98 -4.97 -5.05 1.17
N ILE A 99 -3.98 -5.07 2.07
CA ILE A 99 -2.82 -4.17 2.00
C ILE A 99 -2.02 -4.39 0.71
N SER A 100 -1.82 -5.63 0.29
CA SER A 100 -1.16 -5.95 -0.99
C SER A 100 -1.93 -5.42 -2.20
N ALA A 101 -3.26 -5.49 -2.18
CA ALA A 101 -4.11 -4.89 -3.21
C ALA A 101 -3.99 -3.36 -3.25
N ILE A 102 -3.96 -2.71 -2.08
CA ILE A 102 -3.73 -1.25 -1.97
C ILE A 102 -2.35 -0.87 -2.52
N SER A 103 -1.31 -1.66 -2.22
CA SER A 103 0.04 -1.42 -2.75
C SER A 103 0.07 -1.54 -4.28
N THR A 104 -0.64 -2.51 -4.84
CA THR A 104 -0.81 -2.64 -6.30
C THR A 104 -1.57 -1.44 -6.87
N LEU A 105 -2.67 -1.03 -6.24
CA LEU A 105 -3.44 0.14 -6.65
C LEU A 105 -2.57 1.41 -6.66
N ARG A 106 -1.75 1.61 -5.62
CA ARG A 106 -0.77 2.70 -5.55
C ARG A 106 0.19 2.69 -6.74
N GLN A 107 0.69 1.52 -7.15
CA GLN A 107 1.57 1.40 -8.31
C GLN A 107 0.87 1.65 -9.65
N LEU A 108 -0.46 1.49 -9.71
CA LEU A 108 -1.26 1.83 -10.90
C LEU A 108 -1.55 3.32 -11.01
N LEU A 109 -1.38 4.09 -9.93
CA LEU A 109 -1.53 5.54 -9.96
C LEU A 109 -0.48 6.15 -10.88
N PRO A 110 -0.79 7.23 -11.62
CA PRO A 110 0.20 7.94 -12.42
C PRO A 110 1.36 8.44 -11.57
N ALA A 111 2.59 8.32 -12.06
CA ALA A 111 3.78 8.79 -11.34
C ALA A 111 3.74 10.28 -10.96
N ALA A 112 3.01 11.09 -11.71
CA ALA A 112 2.75 12.50 -11.41
C ALA A 112 2.04 12.73 -10.06
N ILE A 113 1.33 11.72 -9.56
CA ILE A 113 0.66 11.73 -8.25
C ILE A 113 1.66 11.76 -7.10
N GLU A 114 2.73 11.01 -7.20
CA GLU A 114 3.81 11.02 -6.20
C GLU A 114 4.58 12.37 -6.16
N GLN A 115 4.45 13.19 -7.21
CA GLN A 115 5.10 14.49 -7.35
C GLN A 115 4.18 15.68 -7.07
N SER A 116 2.94 15.44 -6.59
CA SER A 116 1.96 16.50 -6.23
C SER A 116 1.68 17.50 -7.35
N SER A 117 1.73 17.10 -8.63
CA SER A 117 1.41 17.98 -9.74
C SER A 117 -0.10 18.13 -9.93
N GLN A 118 -0.60 19.38 -9.93
CA GLN A 118 -2.05 19.68 -10.00
C GLN A 118 -2.65 19.49 -11.41
N ASP A 119 -1.84 19.32 -12.45
CA ASP A 119 -2.29 19.32 -13.85
C ASP A 119 -2.46 17.94 -14.49
N ALA A 120 -2.25 16.84 -13.75
CA ALA A 120 -2.39 15.51 -14.31
C ALA A 120 -3.86 15.04 -14.28
N SER A 121 -4.39 14.58 -15.40
CA SER A 121 -5.62 13.79 -15.42
C SER A 121 -5.36 12.50 -14.63
N HIS A 122 -5.95 12.44 -13.44
CA HIS A 122 -5.75 11.31 -12.54
C HIS A 122 -6.66 10.17 -12.97
N SER A 123 -6.14 9.24 -13.76
CA SER A 123 -6.89 8.07 -14.18
C SER A 123 -6.04 6.80 -14.08
N ILE A 124 -6.70 5.70 -13.76
CA ILE A 124 -6.11 4.38 -13.64
C ILE A 124 -6.68 3.52 -14.78
N PRO A 125 -5.82 2.80 -15.52
CA PRO A 125 -6.31 1.88 -16.56
C PRO A 125 -7.18 0.78 -15.95
N ALA A 126 -8.26 0.43 -16.64
CA ALA A 126 -9.10 -0.68 -16.26
C ALA A 126 -8.30 -1.99 -16.38
N VAL A 127 -8.27 -2.76 -15.30
CA VAL A 127 -7.42 -3.95 -15.17
C VAL A 127 -8.03 -4.92 -14.17
N SER A 128 -7.84 -6.21 -14.42
CA SER A 128 -8.12 -7.28 -13.46
C SER A 128 -6.81 -7.95 -13.08
N ILE A 129 -6.53 -8.01 -11.79
CA ILE A 129 -5.31 -8.59 -11.23
C ILE A 129 -5.70 -9.65 -10.21
N GLU A 130 -5.11 -10.83 -10.33
CA GLU A 130 -5.09 -11.86 -9.30
C GLU A 130 -3.65 -12.13 -8.92
N ASP A 131 -3.35 -12.05 -7.63
CA ASP A 131 -1.99 -12.21 -7.15
C ASP A 131 -1.93 -12.90 -5.79
N ALA A 132 -0.80 -13.54 -5.53
CA ALA A 132 -0.49 -14.16 -4.24
C ALA A 132 1.01 -14.13 -4.02
N PRO A 133 1.49 -13.93 -2.78
CA PRO A 133 2.90 -13.96 -2.49
C PRO A 133 3.54 -15.29 -2.87
N ARG A 134 4.63 -15.30 -3.61
CA ARG A 134 5.40 -16.52 -3.89
C ARG A 134 6.11 -17.03 -2.65
N LEU A 135 6.62 -16.11 -1.83
CA LEU A 135 7.35 -16.37 -0.58
C LEU A 135 6.57 -15.82 0.61
N ALA A 136 6.41 -16.63 1.65
CA ALA A 136 5.76 -16.21 2.91
C ALA A 136 6.61 -15.18 3.67
N TRP A 137 7.93 -15.30 3.63
CA TRP A 137 8.87 -14.36 4.23
C TRP A 137 9.45 -13.43 3.15
N ARG A 138 9.20 -12.14 3.28
CA ARG A 138 9.70 -11.08 2.41
C ARG A 138 10.25 -9.96 3.28
N GLY A 139 11.49 -10.14 3.70
CA GLY A 139 12.11 -9.31 4.72
C GLY A 139 13.10 -8.29 4.18
N MET A 140 13.31 -7.24 4.96
CA MET A 140 14.37 -6.27 4.83
C MET A 140 14.97 -5.98 6.20
N MET A 141 16.27 -5.79 6.26
CA MET A 141 16.98 -5.38 7.47
C MET A 141 17.51 -3.97 7.30
N LEU A 142 17.34 -3.15 8.37
CA LEU A 142 17.95 -1.83 8.49
C LEU A 142 18.88 -1.81 9.69
N ASP A 143 20.16 -1.56 9.44
CA ASP A 143 21.16 -1.43 10.48
C ASP A 143 21.20 0.03 10.98
N ALA A 144 20.52 0.27 12.10
CA ALA A 144 20.51 1.55 12.79
C ALA A 144 21.61 1.67 13.86
N SER A 145 22.31 0.57 14.18
CA SER A 145 23.41 0.55 15.13
C SER A 145 24.67 1.18 14.56
N ARG A 146 25.08 0.76 13.36
CA ARG A 146 26.29 1.28 12.71
C ARG A 146 26.08 2.63 12.05
N HIS A 147 24.83 2.93 11.64
CA HIS A 147 24.44 4.22 11.10
C HIS A 147 23.13 4.67 11.71
N PHE A 148 23.10 5.88 12.29
CA PHE A 148 21.87 6.41 12.87
C PHE A 148 20.87 6.79 11.77
N TRP A 149 19.65 6.27 11.89
CA TRP A 149 18.51 6.62 11.07
C TRP A 149 17.47 7.34 11.92
N ASN A 150 17.07 8.54 11.54
CA ASN A 150 16.03 9.25 12.22
C ASN A 150 14.64 8.61 11.97
N LYS A 151 13.65 9.04 12.74
CA LYS A 151 12.29 8.47 12.66
C LYS A 151 11.67 8.56 11.27
N GLU A 152 11.88 9.68 10.58
CA GLU A 152 11.26 9.91 9.26
C GLU A 152 11.93 9.05 8.18
N GLU A 153 13.22 8.85 8.27
CA GLU A 153 13.95 7.92 7.38
C GLU A 153 13.47 6.47 7.57
N VAL A 154 13.29 6.04 8.82
CA VAL A 154 12.73 4.69 9.10
C VAL A 154 11.32 4.55 8.57
N LYS A 155 10.45 5.57 8.72
CA LYS A 155 9.11 5.56 8.16
C LYS A 155 9.13 5.48 6.63
N HIS A 156 10.06 6.19 5.98
CA HIS A 156 10.22 6.10 4.52
C HIS A 156 10.60 4.68 4.08
N VAL A 157 11.51 4.02 4.81
CA VAL A 157 11.86 2.60 4.55
C VAL A 157 10.61 1.71 4.68
N LEU A 158 9.81 1.89 5.74
CA LEU A 158 8.57 1.12 5.94
C LEU A 158 7.55 1.37 4.83
N ASP A 159 7.43 2.61 4.35
CA ASP A 159 6.54 2.95 3.23
C ASP A 159 6.99 2.27 1.92
N MET A 160 8.30 2.27 1.64
CA MET A 160 8.86 1.55 0.50
C MET A 160 8.66 0.03 0.63
N MET A 161 8.82 -0.53 1.82
CA MET A 161 8.51 -1.94 2.07
C MET A 161 7.04 -2.26 1.78
N ALA A 162 6.11 -1.41 2.21
CA ALA A 162 4.69 -1.57 1.92
C ALA A 162 4.41 -1.49 0.42
N LEU A 163 4.99 -0.52 -0.29
CA LEU A 163 4.83 -0.36 -1.73
C LEU A 163 5.21 -1.62 -2.51
N TYR A 164 6.29 -2.30 -2.12
CA TYR A 164 6.79 -3.53 -2.76
C TYR A 164 6.36 -4.81 -2.05
N LYS A 165 5.38 -4.74 -1.14
CA LYS A 165 4.75 -5.89 -0.46
C LYS A 165 5.72 -6.73 0.39
N LEU A 166 6.75 -6.09 0.95
CA LEU A 166 7.58 -6.71 1.98
C LEU A 166 6.80 -6.79 3.30
N ASN A 167 6.96 -7.87 4.08
CA ASN A 167 6.14 -8.12 5.26
C ASN A 167 6.92 -8.39 6.55
N LYS A 168 8.25 -8.34 6.50
CA LYS A 168 9.10 -8.52 7.68
C LYS A 168 10.16 -7.44 7.71
N PHE A 169 10.22 -6.71 8.82
CA PHE A 169 11.22 -5.69 9.05
C PHE A 169 12.14 -6.11 10.21
N HIS A 170 13.42 -6.31 9.90
CA HIS A 170 14.45 -6.53 10.91
C HIS A 170 15.13 -5.19 11.21
N TRP A 171 14.75 -4.58 12.31
CA TRP A 171 15.36 -3.33 12.77
C TRP A 171 16.52 -3.65 13.71
N HIS A 172 17.74 -3.56 13.20
CA HIS A 172 18.96 -3.81 13.98
C HIS A 172 19.34 -2.54 14.75
N LEU A 173 19.01 -2.52 16.04
CA LEU A 173 19.08 -1.32 16.88
C LEU A 173 20.30 -1.28 17.79
N THR A 174 20.94 -2.42 18.03
CA THR A 174 21.99 -2.54 19.06
C THR A 174 23.14 -3.40 18.57
N ASP A 175 24.34 -2.86 18.69
CA ASP A 175 25.59 -3.57 18.43
C ASP A 175 26.73 -2.86 19.21
N ASP A 176 27.99 -3.29 19.04
CA ASP A 176 29.17 -2.69 19.69
C ASP A 176 29.42 -1.23 19.26
N GLN A 177 29.02 -0.84 18.04
CA GLN A 177 29.20 0.52 17.52
C GLN A 177 28.12 1.50 17.97
N GLY A 178 26.96 1.02 18.43
CA GLY A 178 25.89 1.91 18.84
C GLY A 178 24.70 1.21 19.47
N TRP A 179 24.04 1.93 20.36
CA TRP A 179 22.86 1.48 21.08
C TRP A 179 21.70 2.46 20.83
N ARG A 180 20.56 1.99 20.31
CA ARG A 180 19.42 2.84 19.91
C ARG A 180 18.14 2.53 20.66
N ILE A 181 18.19 1.66 21.67
CA ILE A 181 17.05 1.32 22.51
C ILE A 181 17.18 2.02 23.85
N GLU A 182 16.21 2.88 24.19
CA GLU A 182 16.15 3.49 25.51
C GLU A 182 15.86 2.41 26.57
N ILE A 183 16.72 2.33 27.58
CA ILE A 183 16.51 1.51 28.76
C ILE A 183 16.46 2.44 29.97
N LYS A 184 15.29 2.57 30.59
CA LYS A 184 15.07 3.52 31.71
C LYS A 184 16.03 3.34 32.87
N GLN A 185 16.48 2.09 33.13
CA GLN A 185 17.46 1.78 34.18
C GLN A 185 18.90 2.17 33.79
N TYR A 186 19.16 2.37 32.51
CA TYR A 186 20.49 2.70 31.95
C TYR A 186 20.41 3.90 30.99
N PRO A 187 20.02 5.09 31.49
CA PRO A 187 19.71 6.22 30.60
C PRO A 187 20.93 6.72 29.81
N LEU A 188 22.14 6.45 30.28
CA LEU A 188 23.37 6.86 29.60
C LEU A 188 23.61 6.15 28.26
N LEU A 189 22.94 5.02 27.99
CA LEU A 189 23.09 4.29 26.74
C LEU A 189 22.57 5.09 25.54
N THR A 190 21.64 6.02 25.76
CA THR A 190 21.01 6.82 24.71
C THR A 190 21.08 8.33 24.96
N ALA A 191 21.82 8.77 25.97
CA ALA A 191 21.92 10.19 26.37
C ALA A 191 22.91 11.02 25.52
N LYS A 192 23.55 10.44 24.50
CA LYS A 192 24.53 11.12 23.63
C LYS A 192 24.03 11.20 22.20
#